data_6ffdce4771c84b9a51847e0dca2a00ce
#
_entry.id   6ffdce4771c84b9a51847e0dca2a00ce
#
_cell.length_a   1.000
_cell.length_b   1.000
_cell.length_c   1.000
_cell.angle_alpha   90.00
_cell.angle_beta   90.00
_cell.angle_gamma   90.00
#
_symmetry.space_group_name_H-M   'P 1'
#
loop_
_entity.id
_entity.type
_entity.pdbx_description
1 polymer ?
#
loop_
_entity_poly.entity_id
_entity_poly.type
_entity_poly.pdbx_seq_one_letter_code
_entity_poly.pdbx_strand_id
1 'polypeptide(L)'
;MSHRDSCHGEIKYLNLELNYYINEYYAANCLSFSSFVVKYSYSRRYQSMKKRNLAVVVLGTAVFGMFANTMPASAAATEAPAFVQYEGEWPAPGNEVANIIYDTDIADDVDDAGALAMLHSYAEEGRANILATLCNSTCIYGASCLEAINIYYGRPDIPVGTYKGDAVLTPDSYYYCKPVTMKYETTLRDGADARDAVEVYREVLSAQPDNSVTIVSVGFLSNLTALLNSEPDEYSDLDGVELMRQKVKLVCCMGGNFQDFDTAEFNFMCDPASAQLVADKCPAPIVYTGGEIGSKLGTGSRRYEMELDNPVRISYDVYLTDETGEGTRPSWDLTAVMYAVEGLGDYWTLERGNVTVFDDGKDAFEKNEETGARAFLVEKMDPADVTARLDEVMLAAKKNNPNGKDVSFMDNCNCRISYAGGDRNWGNWNGNDMNFANAPGATMEFTFTGTSLDLYGGKGPDQGKFTVEIDGQQVAEVDTYDAVEEITCCIYSLRDLEPGEHTFKLTILEDKNPESSDTFVRIDGVKLVK
;
A
#
# COMPACT_ATOMS: atom_id res chain seq x y z
N MET A 1 -45.56 14.88 11.04
CA MET A 1 -45.75 13.72 10.18
C MET A 1 -45.53 14.16 8.75
N SER A 2 -44.77 13.44 7.96
CA SER A 2 -44.38 13.68 6.56
C SER A 2 -43.21 14.66 6.34
N HIS A 3 -42.02 14.13 6.25
CA HIS A 3 -40.91 14.51 5.35
C HIS A 3 -39.61 13.78 5.76
N ARG A 4 -39.63 12.45 5.76
CA ARG A 4 -38.41 11.63 6.01
C ARG A 4 -38.24 10.41 5.08
N ASP A 5 -39.15 10.17 4.15
CA ASP A 5 -39.12 8.92 3.37
C ASP A 5 -38.71 9.06 1.89
N SER A 6 -38.26 10.25 1.43
CA SER A 6 -37.90 10.43 0.02
C SER A 6 -36.40 10.34 -0.31
N CYS A 7 -35.51 10.39 0.67
CA CYS A 7 -34.05 10.35 0.42
C CYS A 7 -33.44 8.95 0.39
N HIS A 8 -34.11 7.92 0.93
CA HIS A 8 -33.58 6.55 0.96
C HIS A 8 -33.84 5.76 -0.34
N GLY A 9 -34.70 6.25 -1.21
CA GLY A 9 -35.03 5.62 -2.50
C GLY A 9 -34.02 5.93 -3.60
N GLU A 10 -33.49 7.13 -3.64
CA GLU A 10 -32.58 7.58 -4.70
C GLU A 10 -31.14 7.05 -4.54
N ILE A 11 -30.69 6.89 -3.31
CA ILE A 11 -29.34 6.34 -3.03
C ILE A 11 -29.25 4.86 -3.41
N LYS A 12 -30.31 4.08 -3.22
CA LYS A 12 -30.36 2.67 -3.66
C LYS A 12 -30.37 2.51 -5.19
N TYR A 13 -30.92 3.45 -5.92
CA TYR A 13 -30.94 3.39 -7.38
C TYR A 13 -29.58 3.76 -7.99
N LEU A 14 -28.87 4.75 -7.42
CA LEU A 14 -27.52 5.10 -7.87
C LEU A 14 -26.49 3.97 -7.62
N ASN A 15 -26.56 3.29 -6.48
CA ASN A 15 -25.67 2.17 -6.18
C ASN A 15 -25.93 0.92 -7.05
N LEU A 16 -27.18 0.70 -7.47
CA LEU A 16 -27.52 -0.39 -8.38
C LEU A 16 -27.06 -0.12 -9.82
N GLU A 17 -27.11 1.12 -10.28
CA GLU A 17 -26.57 1.49 -11.59
C GLU A 17 -25.04 1.49 -11.63
N LEU A 18 -24.36 1.92 -10.57
CA LEU A 18 -22.90 1.88 -10.48
C LEU A 18 -22.35 0.44 -10.48
N ASN A 19 -22.95 -0.46 -9.70
CA ASN A 19 -22.59 -1.88 -9.70
C ASN A 19 -22.91 -2.60 -11.00
N TYR A 20 -23.95 -2.20 -11.72
CA TYR A 20 -24.25 -2.74 -13.04
C TYR A 20 -23.20 -2.30 -14.07
N TYR A 21 -22.76 -1.04 -14.04
CA TYR A 21 -21.71 -0.52 -14.91
C TYR A 21 -20.32 -1.10 -14.59
N ILE A 22 -20.01 -1.35 -13.34
CA ILE A 22 -18.75 -1.98 -12.94
C ILE A 22 -18.71 -3.43 -13.43
N ASN A 23 -19.76 -4.22 -13.23
CA ASN A 23 -19.82 -5.61 -13.69
C ASN A 23 -19.88 -5.76 -15.23
N GLU A 24 -20.52 -4.85 -15.95
CA GLU A 24 -20.44 -4.83 -17.43
C GLU A 24 -19.07 -4.37 -17.94
N TYR A 25 -18.35 -3.53 -17.17
CA TYR A 25 -17.00 -3.07 -17.50
C TYR A 25 -15.97 -4.20 -17.40
N TYR A 26 -16.07 -5.04 -16.40
CA TYR A 26 -15.20 -6.22 -16.26
C TYR A 26 -15.52 -7.35 -17.27
N ALA A 27 -16.76 -7.48 -17.71
CA ALA A 27 -17.15 -8.48 -18.69
C ALA A 27 -16.89 -8.09 -20.16
N ALA A 28 -16.68 -6.81 -20.47
CA ALA A 28 -16.57 -6.31 -21.85
C ALA A 28 -15.14 -6.00 -22.32
N ASN A 29 -14.12 -5.98 -21.45
CA ASN A 29 -12.80 -5.45 -21.77
C ASN A 29 -11.65 -6.47 -21.86
N CYS A 30 -11.92 -7.69 -22.24
CA CYS A 30 -10.88 -8.64 -22.66
C CYS A 30 -10.24 -8.37 -24.03
N LEU A 31 -10.22 -7.12 -24.51
CA LEU A 31 -9.55 -6.80 -25.79
C LEU A 31 -8.90 -5.40 -25.78
N SER A 32 -7.56 -5.40 -25.80
CA SER A 32 -6.62 -4.32 -26.18
C SER A 32 -6.37 -3.16 -25.22
N PHE A 33 -5.31 -3.26 -24.44
CA PHE A 33 -4.84 -2.29 -23.43
C PHE A 33 -4.08 -1.06 -24.00
N SER A 34 -3.75 -0.97 -25.28
CA SER A 34 -2.89 0.10 -25.81
C SER A 34 -3.59 1.41 -26.17
N SER A 35 -4.91 1.51 -25.96
CA SER A 35 -5.69 2.71 -26.33
C SER A 35 -6.38 3.42 -25.16
N PHE A 36 -6.17 3.02 -23.92
CA PHE A 36 -6.99 3.47 -22.79
C PHE A 36 -6.43 4.64 -21.97
N VAL A 37 -5.11 4.80 -21.90
CA VAL A 37 -4.49 5.88 -21.12
C VAL A 37 -4.82 7.28 -21.62
N VAL A 38 -5.19 7.42 -22.91
CA VAL A 38 -5.52 8.74 -23.51
C VAL A 38 -6.99 9.16 -23.29
N LYS A 39 -7.88 8.24 -22.88
CA LYS A 39 -9.34 8.57 -22.81
C LYS A 39 -9.81 9.06 -21.43
N TYR A 40 -9.12 8.77 -20.35
CA TYR A 40 -9.60 9.12 -19.00
C TYR A 40 -9.38 10.58 -18.62
N SER A 41 -8.35 11.25 -19.14
CA SER A 41 -8.12 12.67 -18.86
C SER A 41 -9.06 13.63 -19.61
N TYR A 42 -9.87 13.14 -20.56
CA TYR A 42 -10.69 13.99 -21.45
C TYR A 42 -12.17 14.11 -21.03
N SER A 43 -12.67 13.25 -20.14
CA SER A 43 -14.11 13.18 -19.86
C SER A 43 -14.65 14.24 -18.89
N ARG A 44 -13.84 14.86 -18.05
CA ARG A 44 -14.29 15.85 -17.04
C ARG A 44 -14.23 17.31 -17.47
N ARG A 45 -13.67 17.66 -18.63
CA ARG A 45 -13.54 19.08 -19.09
C ARG A 45 -14.55 19.54 -20.16
N TYR A 46 -15.53 18.74 -20.55
CA TYR A 46 -16.33 19.04 -21.75
C TYR A 46 -17.77 19.53 -21.52
N GLN A 47 -18.12 20.11 -20.41
CA GLN A 47 -19.45 20.73 -20.24
C GLN A 47 -19.50 22.26 -20.30
N SER A 48 -18.41 22.98 -20.56
CA SER A 48 -18.47 24.44 -20.58
C SER A 48 -17.75 25.16 -21.72
N MET A 49 -17.67 24.62 -22.93
CA MET A 49 -17.23 25.44 -24.07
C MET A 49 -18.02 25.16 -25.33
N LYS A 50 -18.85 26.15 -25.69
CA LYS A 50 -19.56 26.23 -26.99
C LYS A 50 -18.55 26.44 -28.12
N LYS A 51 -18.62 25.55 -29.12
CA LYS A 51 -18.31 25.69 -30.55
C LYS A 51 -17.32 26.78 -30.98
N ARG A 52 -16.10 26.39 -31.36
CA ARG A 52 -15.39 26.97 -32.50
C ARG A 52 -14.65 25.87 -33.26
N ASN A 53 -14.82 25.92 -34.61
CA ASN A 53 -14.28 24.97 -35.56
C ASN A 53 -12.76 24.97 -35.59
N LEU A 54 -12.14 23.80 -35.53
CA LEU A 54 -10.77 23.62 -35.95
C LEU A 54 -10.68 22.37 -36.84
N ALA A 55 -10.40 22.60 -38.10
CA ALA A 55 -10.12 21.55 -39.07
C ALA A 55 -8.66 21.15 -38.92
N VAL A 56 -8.39 19.88 -38.61
CA VAL A 56 -7.03 19.29 -38.66
C VAL A 56 -6.93 18.48 -39.94
N VAL A 57 -6.08 18.94 -40.85
CA VAL A 57 -5.70 18.21 -42.07
C VAL A 57 -4.61 17.19 -41.70
N VAL A 58 -4.93 15.91 -41.80
CA VAL A 58 -3.96 14.84 -41.72
C VAL A 58 -3.50 14.46 -43.13
N LEU A 59 -2.28 14.83 -43.49
CA LEU A 59 -1.63 14.31 -44.71
C LEU A 59 -0.82 13.05 -44.30
N GLY A 60 -1.37 11.90 -44.63
CA GLY A 60 -0.63 10.64 -44.57
C GLY A 60 -0.09 10.26 -45.94
N THR A 61 1.23 10.28 -46.12
CA THR A 61 1.90 9.68 -47.29
C THR A 61 2.37 8.30 -46.91
N ALA A 62 1.68 7.28 -47.41
CA ALA A 62 2.18 5.90 -47.40
C ALA A 62 3.12 5.70 -48.57
N VAL A 63 4.37 5.37 -48.29
CA VAL A 63 5.32 4.82 -49.29
C VAL A 63 5.46 3.33 -49.02
N PHE A 64 4.88 2.52 -49.89
CA PHE A 64 5.12 1.09 -49.94
C PHE A 64 6.40 0.84 -50.78
N GLY A 65 7.47 0.37 -50.14
CA GLY A 65 8.65 -0.16 -50.78
C GLY A 65 8.72 -1.66 -50.52
N MET A 66 8.37 -2.47 -51.53
CA MET A 66 8.64 -3.90 -51.52
C MET A 66 10.15 -4.14 -51.70
N PHE A 67 10.80 -4.70 -50.71
CA PHE A 67 12.01 -5.47 -50.86
C PHE A 67 11.80 -6.85 -50.25
N ALA A 68 11.60 -7.82 -51.12
CA ALA A 68 11.70 -9.23 -50.75
C ALA A 68 13.18 -9.59 -50.62
N ASN A 69 13.66 -9.71 -49.38
CA ASN A 69 14.89 -10.42 -49.07
C ASN A 69 14.55 -11.70 -48.32
N THR A 70 14.71 -12.81 -49.01
CA THR A 70 14.68 -14.14 -48.40
C THR A 70 15.89 -14.30 -47.50
N MET A 71 15.73 -14.15 -46.22
CA MET A 71 16.69 -14.66 -45.24
C MET A 71 16.35 -16.12 -44.91
N PRO A 72 17.37 -16.99 -44.78
CA PRO A 72 17.12 -18.34 -44.33
C PRO A 72 16.59 -18.30 -42.89
N ALA A 73 15.49 -18.99 -42.64
CA ALA A 73 14.98 -19.23 -41.30
C ALA A 73 15.98 -20.15 -40.56
N SER A 74 16.90 -19.54 -39.84
CA SER A 74 17.53 -20.20 -38.71
C SER A 74 16.52 -20.10 -37.56
N ALA A 75 15.75 -21.14 -37.37
CA ALA A 75 15.08 -21.36 -36.12
C ALA A 75 16.18 -21.63 -35.08
N ALA A 76 16.65 -20.57 -34.43
CA ALA A 76 17.23 -20.73 -33.13
C ALA A 76 16.09 -21.25 -32.25
N ALA A 77 16.18 -22.51 -31.86
CA ALA A 77 15.40 -22.99 -30.73
C ALA A 77 15.77 -22.05 -29.58
N THR A 78 14.84 -21.20 -29.18
CA THR A 78 14.92 -20.51 -27.89
C THR A 78 14.92 -21.64 -26.86
N GLU A 79 16.07 -21.89 -26.23
CA GLU A 79 16.11 -22.75 -25.06
C GLU A 79 15.06 -22.16 -24.10
N ALA A 80 14.15 -23.02 -23.63
CA ALA A 80 13.20 -22.64 -22.58
C ALA A 80 14.03 -22.07 -21.41
N PRO A 81 13.57 -20.99 -20.76
CA PRO A 81 14.30 -20.41 -19.65
C PRO A 81 14.58 -21.51 -18.62
N ALA A 82 15.83 -21.64 -18.20
CA ALA A 82 16.20 -22.63 -17.21
C ALA A 82 15.60 -22.19 -15.88
N PHE A 83 14.60 -22.93 -15.39
CA PHE A 83 14.01 -22.69 -14.07
C PHE A 83 15.06 -22.74 -12.96
N VAL A 84 14.93 -21.91 -11.95
CA VAL A 84 15.73 -22.01 -10.72
C VAL A 84 15.48 -23.39 -10.10
N GLN A 85 16.56 -24.06 -9.76
CA GLN A 85 16.53 -25.38 -9.13
C GLN A 85 16.94 -25.26 -7.67
N TYR A 86 16.35 -26.09 -6.82
CA TYR A 86 16.66 -26.17 -5.41
C TYR A 86 16.90 -27.62 -5.00
N GLU A 87 18.20 -27.92 -4.73
CA GLU A 87 18.66 -29.28 -4.36
C GLU A 87 18.77 -29.46 -2.83
N GLY A 88 18.53 -28.39 -2.03
CA GLY A 88 18.55 -28.44 -0.58
C GLY A 88 17.36 -29.17 0.02
N GLU A 89 17.41 -29.37 1.33
CA GLU A 89 16.24 -29.83 2.09
C GLU A 89 15.14 -28.77 2.01
N TRP A 90 13.94 -29.18 1.61
CA TRP A 90 12.82 -28.24 1.45
C TRP A 90 12.45 -27.61 2.79
N PRO A 91 12.33 -26.27 2.87
CA PRO A 91 12.02 -25.59 4.13
C PRO A 91 10.70 -26.09 4.73
N ALA A 92 10.73 -26.42 6.02
CA ALA A 92 9.58 -26.87 6.77
C ALA A 92 9.33 -25.94 7.97
N PRO A 93 8.59 -24.82 7.81
CA PRO A 93 8.22 -23.96 8.92
C PRO A 93 7.45 -24.69 10.04
N GLY A 94 7.36 -24.06 11.21
CA GLY A 94 6.58 -24.59 12.35
C GLY A 94 7.42 -25.21 13.47
N ASN A 95 8.68 -25.55 13.22
CA ASN A 95 9.54 -26.23 14.20
C ASN A 95 10.57 -25.31 14.91
N GLU A 96 10.69 -24.08 14.47
CA GLU A 96 11.65 -23.10 14.99
C GLU A 96 11.03 -21.70 15.00
N VAL A 97 11.69 -20.76 15.70
CA VAL A 97 11.29 -19.35 15.67
C VAL A 97 11.54 -18.79 14.28
N ALA A 98 10.50 -18.26 13.63
CA ALA A 98 10.59 -17.69 12.31
C ALA A 98 11.14 -16.25 12.34
N ASN A 99 12.23 -15.98 11.63
CA ASN A 99 12.74 -14.62 11.44
C ASN A 99 12.11 -14.01 10.18
N ILE A 100 11.20 -13.08 10.34
CA ILE A 100 10.31 -12.63 9.27
C ILE A 100 10.58 -11.19 8.86
N ILE A 101 10.74 -10.96 7.56
CA ILE A 101 10.53 -9.66 6.91
C ILE A 101 9.14 -9.73 6.27
N TYR A 102 8.26 -8.81 6.66
CA TYR A 102 6.89 -8.69 6.14
C TYR A 102 6.83 -7.59 5.10
N ASP A 103 6.40 -7.92 3.88
CA ASP A 103 6.37 -7.04 2.71
C ASP A 103 4.95 -7.04 2.11
N THR A 104 4.26 -5.90 2.09
CA THR A 104 2.81 -5.77 1.96
C THR A 104 2.42 -4.56 1.12
N ASP A 105 1.30 -4.63 0.40
CA ASP A 105 0.68 -3.47 -0.29
C ASP A 105 -0.39 -2.80 0.58
N ILE A 106 -0.23 -2.86 1.91
CA ILE A 106 -1.14 -2.31 2.91
C ILE A 106 -1.80 -0.99 2.45
N ALA A 107 -3.08 -0.93 2.47
CA ALA A 107 -4.02 0.12 2.11
C ALA A 107 -5.08 -0.30 1.09
N ASP A 108 -4.77 -1.20 0.16
CA ASP A 108 -5.70 -1.63 -0.88
C ASP A 108 -6.73 -2.62 -0.30
N ASP A 109 -6.26 -3.62 0.42
CA ASP A 109 -7.11 -4.55 1.17
C ASP A 109 -6.83 -4.45 2.67
N VAL A 110 -7.69 -5.01 3.50
CA VAL A 110 -7.59 -4.88 4.95
C VAL A 110 -6.94 -6.09 5.60
N ASP A 111 -6.84 -7.20 4.90
CA ASP A 111 -6.25 -8.42 5.44
C ASP A 111 -4.74 -8.31 5.64
N ASP A 112 -4.04 -7.39 4.95
CA ASP A 112 -2.68 -6.92 5.29
C ASP A 112 -2.53 -6.56 6.76
N ALA A 113 -3.43 -5.73 7.27
CA ALA A 113 -3.42 -5.32 8.67
C ALA A 113 -3.71 -6.50 9.61
N GLY A 114 -4.61 -7.41 9.20
CA GLY A 114 -4.89 -8.66 9.89
C GLY A 114 -3.69 -9.59 9.95
N ALA A 115 -2.97 -9.75 8.85
CA ALA A 115 -1.76 -10.55 8.74
C ALA A 115 -0.63 -10.01 9.64
N LEU A 116 -0.44 -8.69 9.68
CA LEU A 116 0.52 -8.07 10.58
C LEU A 116 0.15 -8.26 12.06
N ALA A 117 -1.16 -8.21 12.41
CA ALA A 117 -1.61 -8.55 13.77
C ALA A 117 -1.26 -10.00 14.14
N MET A 118 -1.43 -10.95 13.22
CA MET A 118 -1.01 -12.34 13.44
C MET A 118 0.49 -12.45 13.70
N LEU A 119 1.33 -11.73 12.95
CA LEU A 119 2.77 -11.71 13.20
C LEU A 119 3.10 -11.17 14.59
N HIS A 120 2.43 -10.13 15.05
CA HIS A 120 2.60 -9.62 16.40
C HIS A 120 2.15 -10.64 17.47
N SER A 121 1.07 -11.39 17.21
CA SER A 121 0.65 -12.50 18.09
C SER A 121 1.71 -13.58 18.19
N TYR A 122 2.22 -14.05 17.06
CA TYR A 122 3.30 -15.04 17.05
C TYR A 122 4.59 -14.54 17.69
N ALA A 123 4.89 -13.24 17.55
CA ALA A 123 6.05 -12.64 18.19
C ALA A 123 5.85 -12.54 19.72
N GLU A 124 4.65 -12.32 20.22
CA GLU A 124 4.32 -12.35 21.66
C GLU A 124 4.46 -13.77 22.24
N GLU A 125 4.08 -14.78 21.46
CA GLU A 125 4.25 -16.19 21.79
C GLU A 125 5.71 -16.68 21.69
N GLY A 126 6.63 -15.87 21.16
CA GLY A 126 8.02 -16.24 20.92
C GLY A 126 8.21 -17.21 19.74
N ARG A 127 7.27 -17.28 18.81
CA ARG A 127 7.29 -18.11 17.60
C ARG A 127 7.80 -17.38 16.36
N ALA A 128 7.81 -16.04 16.39
CA ALA A 128 8.33 -15.20 15.31
C ALA A 128 9.17 -14.04 15.85
N ASN A 129 10.17 -13.61 15.07
CA ASN A 129 10.84 -12.34 15.20
C ASN A 129 10.50 -11.52 13.96
N ILE A 130 9.89 -10.35 14.13
CA ILE A 130 9.60 -9.42 13.05
C ILE A 130 10.84 -8.55 12.84
N LEU A 131 11.57 -8.80 11.75
CA LEU A 131 12.83 -8.13 11.45
C LEU A 131 12.63 -6.77 10.78
N ALA A 132 11.62 -6.65 9.93
CA ALA A 132 11.21 -5.42 9.26
C ALA A 132 9.76 -5.55 8.77
N THR A 133 9.11 -4.39 8.54
CA THR A 133 7.83 -4.27 7.85
C THR A 133 7.98 -3.29 6.69
N LEU A 134 7.63 -3.71 5.48
CA LEU A 134 7.89 -2.99 4.25
C LEU A 134 6.61 -2.80 3.45
N CYS A 135 6.43 -1.59 2.90
CA CYS A 135 5.31 -1.29 2.02
C CYS A 135 5.79 -1.38 0.56
N ASN A 136 5.16 -2.23 -0.25
CA ASN A 136 5.50 -2.41 -1.66
C ASN A 136 4.54 -1.68 -2.61
N SER A 137 3.58 -0.95 -2.06
CA SER A 137 2.71 -0.05 -2.79
C SER A 137 3.18 1.41 -2.72
N THR A 138 2.58 2.27 -3.54
CA THR A 138 2.84 3.72 -3.51
C THR A 138 1.89 4.49 -2.60
N CYS A 139 1.18 3.81 -1.69
CA CYS A 139 0.35 4.46 -0.69
C CYS A 139 1.19 5.32 0.25
N ILE A 140 0.94 6.63 0.25
CA ILE A 140 1.73 7.59 1.06
C ILE A 140 1.60 7.36 2.57
N TYR A 141 0.53 6.73 3.03
CA TYR A 141 0.33 6.38 4.45
C TYR A 141 0.67 4.92 4.78
N GLY A 142 1.07 4.11 3.80
CA GLY A 142 1.35 2.68 4.02
C GLY A 142 2.43 2.45 5.07
N ALA A 143 3.60 3.04 4.89
CA ALA A 143 4.71 2.90 5.84
C ALA A 143 4.37 3.43 7.24
N SER A 144 3.71 4.58 7.35
CA SER A 144 3.31 5.13 8.65
C SER A 144 2.18 4.33 9.31
N CYS A 145 1.33 3.67 8.53
CA CYS A 145 0.35 2.70 9.04
C CYS A 145 1.03 1.46 9.62
N LEU A 146 2.02 0.90 8.95
CA LEU A 146 2.83 -0.21 9.46
C LEU A 146 3.51 0.17 10.78
N GLU A 147 4.14 1.36 10.84
CA GLU A 147 4.75 1.86 12.07
C GLU A 147 3.72 2.01 13.20
N ALA A 148 2.53 2.54 12.91
CA ALA A 148 1.46 2.70 13.89
C ALA A 148 1.01 1.35 14.48
N ILE A 149 0.89 0.30 13.65
CA ILE A 149 0.56 -1.05 14.09
C ILE A 149 1.69 -1.61 14.96
N ASN A 150 2.95 -1.46 14.54
CA ASN A 150 4.12 -1.89 15.32
C ASN A 150 4.18 -1.20 16.69
N ILE A 151 3.93 0.12 16.74
CA ILE A 151 3.88 0.91 17.98
C ILE A 151 2.79 0.39 18.92
N TYR A 152 1.58 0.12 18.41
CA TYR A 152 0.47 -0.38 19.23
C TYR A 152 0.83 -1.69 19.93
N TYR A 153 1.49 -2.60 19.23
CA TYR A 153 1.92 -3.89 19.78
C TYR A 153 3.27 -3.84 20.52
N GLY A 154 3.80 -2.63 20.78
CA GLY A 154 4.99 -2.40 21.61
C GLY A 154 6.32 -2.71 20.95
N ARG A 155 6.39 -2.60 19.62
CA ARG A 155 7.60 -2.83 18.83
C ARG A 155 7.93 -1.65 17.91
N PRO A 156 8.13 -0.43 18.48
CA PRO A 156 8.38 0.79 17.68
C PRO A 156 9.72 0.75 16.94
N ASP A 157 10.64 -0.11 17.34
CA ASP A 157 12.00 -0.21 16.80
C ASP A 157 12.09 -1.14 15.57
N ILE A 158 10.98 -1.75 15.13
CA ILE A 158 10.96 -2.54 13.90
C ILE A 158 11.22 -1.58 12.72
N PRO A 159 12.29 -1.85 11.91
CA PRO A 159 12.55 -1.05 10.71
C PRO A 159 11.37 -1.06 9.75
N VAL A 160 11.03 0.13 9.24
CA VAL A 160 9.98 0.31 8.24
C VAL A 160 10.58 0.91 6.98
N GLY A 161 10.23 0.35 5.82
CA GLY A 161 10.62 0.86 4.52
C GLY A 161 9.41 0.98 3.59
N THR A 162 9.58 1.72 2.49
CA THR A 162 8.56 1.82 1.44
C THR A 162 9.20 1.75 0.07
N TYR A 163 8.45 1.29 -0.91
CA TYR A 163 8.87 1.30 -2.30
C TYR A 163 9.10 2.73 -2.79
N LYS A 164 10.23 2.97 -3.48
CA LYS A 164 10.62 4.30 -4.00
C LYS A 164 10.74 4.31 -5.54
N GLY A 165 10.35 3.23 -6.20
CA GLY A 165 10.36 3.14 -7.66
C GLY A 165 9.10 3.74 -8.31
N ASP A 166 8.93 3.43 -9.59
CA ASP A 166 7.76 3.85 -10.36
C ASP A 166 6.49 3.25 -9.78
N ALA A 167 5.40 4.03 -9.84
CA ALA A 167 4.12 3.63 -9.26
C ALA A 167 3.60 2.32 -9.86
N VAL A 168 3.37 1.33 -9.02
CA VAL A 168 2.50 0.21 -9.32
C VAL A 168 1.06 0.67 -9.17
N LEU A 169 0.14 0.11 -9.96
CA LEU A 169 -1.28 0.45 -9.88
C LEU A 169 -1.79 0.26 -8.45
N THR A 170 -1.91 1.35 -7.74
CA THR A 170 -2.66 1.41 -6.48
C THR A 170 -3.92 2.20 -6.73
N PRO A 171 -5.08 1.76 -6.26
CA PRO A 171 -6.25 2.62 -6.21
C PRO A 171 -5.92 3.93 -5.47
N ASP A 172 -6.54 5.03 -5.89
CA ASP A 172 -6.42 6.36 -5.25
C ASP A 172 -7.06 6.40 -3.84
N SER A 173 -7.01 5.31 -3.11
CA SER A 173 -7.66 5.20 -1.82
C SER A 173 -6.63 4.95 -0.74
N TYR A 174 -6.62 5.82 0.23
CA TYR A 174 -5.83 5.65 1.46
C TYR A 174 -6.60 4.85 2.51
N TYR A 175 -7.81 4.46 2.18
CA TYR A 175 -8.78 3.78 3.03
C TYR A 175 -8.48 3.99 4.53
N TYR A 176 -8.07 2.92 5.20
CA TYR A 176 -7.81 2.92 6.63
C TYR A 176 -6.41 3.40 7.03
N CYS A 177 -5.44 3.44 6.14
CA CYS A 177 -4.06 3.80 6.49
C CYS A 177 -3.95 5.21 7.05
N LYS A 178 -4.64 6.20 6.45
CA LYS A 178 -4.67 7.56 6.96
C LYS A 178 -5.29 7.65 8.36
N PRO A 179 -6.53 7.18 8.63
CA PRO A 179 -7.10 7.24 9.97
C PRO A 179 -6.28 6.46 11.02
N VAL A 180 -5.63 5.36 10.66
CA VAL A 180 -4.71 4.66 11.56
C VAL A 180 -3.49 5.55 11.86
N THR A 181 -2.80 6.06 10.85
CA THR A 181 -1.64 6.95 11.03
C THR A 181 -1.97 8.17 11.91
N MET A 182 -3.17 8.75 11.76
CA MET A 182 -3.59 9.93 12.52
C MET A 182 -3.89 9.63 13.99
N LYS A 183 -3.93 8.38 14.41
CA LYS A 183 -4.22 7.94 15.79
C LYS A 183 -2.99 7.71 16.65
N TYR A 184 -1.80 7.57 16.06
CA TYR A 184 -0.59 7.18 16.78
C TYR A 184 0.52 8.21 16.60
N GLU A 185 1.43 8.33 17.57
CA GLU A 185 2.66 9.12 17.44
C GLU A 185 3.67 8.35 16.60
N THR A 186 3.51 8.41 15.28
CA THR A 186 4.45 7.84 14.31
C THR A 186 5.62 8.80 14.08
N THR A 187 6.81 8.27 13.83
CA THR A 187 7.95 9.06 13.35
C THR A 187 7.83 9.31 11.84
N LEU A 188 7.25 8.35 11.13
CA LEU A 188 6.88 8.44 9.73
C LEU A 188 5.54 9.18 9.61
N ARG A 189 5.57 10.38 9.06
CA ARG A 189 4.36 11.20 8.87
C ARG A 189 3.60 10.81 7.62
N ASP A 190 4.37 10.46 6.57
CA ASP A 190 3.92 9.94 5.28
C ASP A 190 5.05 9.12 4.62
N GLY A 191 4.83 8.66 3.39
CA GLY A 191 5.80 7.82 2.66
C GLY A 191 7.11 8.54 2.33
N ALA A 192 7.14 9.88 2.32
CA ALA A 192 8.37 10.62 2.05
C ALA A 192 9.41 10.45 3.16
N ASP A 193 8.97 10.29 4.41
CA ASP A 193 9.84 10.08 5.56
C ASP A 193 10.42 8.67 5.64
N ALA A 194 9.77 7.68 5.01
CA ALA A 194 10.21 6.29 5.08
C ALA A 194 11.46 6.06 4.23
N ARG A 195 12.33 5.17 4.73
CA ARG A 195 13.50 4.69 4.00
C ARG A 195 13.09 3.89 2.77
N ASP A 196 13.99 3.78 1.79
CA ASP A 196 13.81 2.84 0.69
C ASP A 196 13.73 1.40 1.21
N ALA A 197 12.73 0.65 0.75
CA ALA A 197 12.53 -0.74 1.15
C ALA A 197 13.75 -1.61 0.82
N VAL A 198 14.44 -1.35 -0.31
CA VAL A 198 15.65 -2.09 -0.68
C VAL A 198 16.78 -1.84 0.31
N GLU A 199 16.95 -0.60 0.74
CA GLU A 199 17.93 -0.24 1.76
C GLU A 199 17.67 -1.01 3.07
N VAL A 200 16.41 -1.04 3.52
CA VAL A 200 16.01 -1.77 4.73
C VAL A 200 16.20 -3.27 4.56
N TYR A 201 15.84 -3.84 3.39
CA TYR A 201 16.09 -5.25 3.10
C TYR A 201 17.56 -5.61 3.23
N ARG A 202 18.43 -4.84 2.58
CA ARG A 202 19.87 -5.13 2.54
C ARG A 202 20.52 -5.01 3.92
N GLU A 203 20.19 -3.96 4.67
CA GLU A 203 20.65 -3.79 6.05
C GLU A 203 20.23 -4.97 6.93
N VAL A 204 18.94 -5.30 6.91
CA VAL A 204 18.38 -6.34 7.78
C VAL A 204 18.91 -7.72 7.40
N LEU A 205 18.92 -8.07 6.10
CA LEU A 205 19.42 -9.37 5.63
C LEU A 205 20.89 -9.56 5.96
N SER A 206 21.75 -8.54 5.74
CA SER A 206 23.18 -8.64 5.99
C SER A 206 23.50 -8.96 7.45
N ALA A 207 22.67 -8.47 8.36
CA ALA A 207 22.84 -8.67 9.81
C ALA A 207 22.38 -10.07 10.31
N GLN A 208 21.64 -10.83 9.48
CA GLN A 208 21.12 -12.14 9.89
C GLN A 208 22.11 -13.28 9.62
N PRO A 209 22.01 -14.40 10.38
CA PRO A 209 22.69 -15.64 10.02
C PRO A 209 22.30 -16.12 8.61
N ASP A 210 23.17 -16.90 7.98
CA ASP A 210 22.90 -17.49 6.68
C ASP A 210 21.71 -18.46 6.75
N ASN A 211 20.90 -18.47 5.70
CA ASN A 211 19.74 -19.35 5.53
C ASN A 211 18.78 -19.32 6.73
N SER A 212 18.49 -18.12 7.28
CA SER A 212 17.70 -17.96 8.50
C SER A 212 16.46 -17.07 8.36
N VAL A 213 16.33 -16.31 7.26
CA VAL A 213 15.25 -15.34 7.07
C VAL A 213 14.14 -15.94 6.21
N THR A 214 12.90 -15.76 6.64
CA THR A 214 11.70 -15.97 5.83
C THR A 214 11.15 -14.61 5.43
N ILE A 215 10.97 -14.41 4.12
CA ILE A 215 10.24 -13.25 3.60
C ILE A 215 8.78 -13.65 3.43
N VAL A 216 7.86 -12.86 3.99
CA VAL A 216 6.42 -12.99 3.77
C VAL A 216 6.00 -11.80 2.91
N SER A 217 5.79 -12.04 1.62
CA SER A 217 5.42 -11.03 0.63
C SER A 217 3.96 -11.24 0.25
N VAL A 218 3.11 -10.28 0.59
CA VAL A 218 1.65 -10.43 0.45
C VAL A 218 1.00 -9.37 -0.44
N GLY A 219 1.81 -8.58 -1.10
CA GLY A 219 1.38 -7.59 -2.10
C GLY A 219 2.14 -7.71 -3.41
N PHE A 220 2.39 -6.56 -4.04
CA PHE A 220 3.17 -6.50 -5.28
C PHE A 220 4.62 -6.95 -5.04
N LEU A 221 5.23 -7.57 -6.06
CA LEU A 221 6.59 -8.07 -5.93
C LEU A 221 7.67 -7.03 -6.30
N SER A 222 7.29 -5.76 -6.32
CA SER A 222 8.14 -4.62 -6.68
C SER A 222 9.37 -4.47 -5.79
N ASN A 223 9.22 -4.58 -4.45
CA ASN A 223 10.34 -4.53 -3.52
C ASN A 223 11.30 -5.71 -3.70
N LEU A 224 10.78 -6.92 -3.89
CA LEU A 224 11.61 -8.11 -4.14
C LEU A 224 12.35 -8.00 -5.49
N THR A 225 11.70 -7.46 -6.52
CA THR A 225 12.33 -7.16 -7.80
C THR A 225 13.46 -6.15 -7.65
N ALA A 226 13.22 -5.08 -6.91
CA ALA A 226 14.23 -4.07 -6.64
C ALA A 226 15.41 -4.65 -5.83
N LEU A 227 15.15 -5.49 -4.83
CA LEU A 227 16.17 -6.21 -4.08
C LEU A 227 17.00 -7.13 -4.98
N LEU A 228 16.35 -7.97 -5.82
CA LEU A 228 17.04 -8.88 -6.74
C LEU A 228 17.94 -8.15 -7.75
N ASN A 229 17.57 -6.93 -8.13
CA ASN A 229 18.34 -6.09 -9.05
C ASN A 229 19.33 -5.15 -8.34
N SER A 230 19.42 -5.18 -7.02
CA SER A 230 20.28 -4.27 -6.26
C SER A 230 21.77 -4.65 -6.39
N GLU A 231 22.61 -3.62 -6.48
CA GLU A 231 24.06 -3.74 -6.50
C GLU A 231 24.65 -3.79 -5.08
N PRO A 232 25.91 -4.18 -4.92
CA PRO A 232 26.62 -4.05 -3.64
C PRO A 232 26.57 -2.63 -3.09
N ASP A 233 26.46 -2.52 -1.75
CA ASP A 233 26.35 -1.24 -1.03
C ASP A 233 27.11 -1.27 0.32
N GLU A 234 26.86 -0.27 1.18
CA GLU A 234 27.48 -0.17 2.50
C GLU A 234 27.10 -1.28 3.48
N TYR A 235 25.98 -1.98 3.23
CA TYR A 235 25.52 -3.08 4.10
C TYR A 235 26.09 -4.43 3.67
N SER A 236 26.36 -4.62 2.37
CA SER A 236 26.85 -5.89 1.83
C SER A 236 27.61 -5.74 0.51
N ASP A 237 28.77 -6.41 0.41
CA ASP A 237 29.53 -6.55 -0.83
C ASP A 237 28.86 -7.49 -1.87
N LEU A 238 27.75 -8.16 -1.50
CA LEU A 238 26.99 -9.05 -2.37
C LEU A 238 25.94 -8.26 -3.15
N ASP A 239 25.69 -8.63 -4.41
CA ASP A 239 24.50 -8.18 -5.11
C ASP A 239 23.23 -8.78 -4.48
N GLY A 240 22.04 -8.30 -4.91
CA GLY A 240 20.79 -8.71 -4.30
C GLY A 240 20.49 -10.20 -4.45
N VAL A 241 20.85 -10.81 -5.58
CA VAL A 241 20.63 -12.25 -5.82
C VAL A 241 21.51 -13.07 -4.88
N GLU A 242 22.81 -12.74 -4.77
CA GLU A 242 23.72 -13.44 -3.89
C GLU A 242 23.36 -13.24 -2.40
N LEU A 243 22.96 -12.02 -2.01
CA LEU A 243 22.52 -11.73 -0.66
C LEU A 243 21.26 -12.55 -0.29
N MET A 244 20.26 -12.60 -1.18
CA MET A 244 19.08 -13.44 -0.98
C MET A 244 19.46 -14.93 -0.89
N ARG A 245 20.34 -15.40 -1.81
CA ARG A 245 20.81 -16.81 -1.81
C ARG A 245 21.47 -17.19 -0.49
N GLN A 246 22.22 -16.27 0.09
CA GLN A 246 22.94 -16.52 1.35
C GLN A 246 22.02 -16.46 2.56
N LYS A 247 21.09 -15.50 2.61
CA LYS A 247 20.38 -15.15 3.84
C LYS A 247 18.95 -15.69 3.92
N VAL A 248 18.27 -15.79 2.76
CA VAL A 248 16.85 -16.13 2.71
C VAL A 248 16.66 -17.64 2.65
N LYS A 249 15.96 -18.17 3.64
CA LYS A 249 15.60 -19.58 3.75
C LYS A 249 14.36 -19.92 2.92
N LEU A 250 13.38 -19.00 2.88
CA LEU A 250 12.08 -19.21 2.30
C LEU A 250 11.43 -17.87 1.94
N VAL A 251 10.70 -17.84 0.84
CA VAL A 251 9.74 -16.78 0.52
C VAL A 251 8.34 -17.39 0.59
N CYS A 252 7.47 -16.87 1.46
CA CYS A 252 6.03 -17.16 1.46
C CYS A 252 5.35 -16.02 0.70
N CYS A 253 4.77 -16.31 -0.45
CA CYS A 253 4.22 -15.31 -1.35
C CYS A 253 2.70 -15.49 -1.49
N MET A 254 1.93 -14.47 -1.12
CA MET A 254 0.53 -14.40 -1.54
C MET A 254 0.52 -13.91 -2.99
N GLY A 255 0.08 -14.78 -3.91
CA GLY A 255 0.01 -14.50 -5.34
C GLY A 255 -0.18 -15.76 -6.16
N GLY A 256 -0.62 -15.56 -7.40
CA GLY A 256 -0.93 -16.64 -8.34
C GLY A 256 -2.30 -17.28 -8.11
N ASN A 257 -2.75 -18.07 -9.09
CA ASN A 257 -4.03 -18.79 -9.04
C ASN A 257 -3.85 -20.23 -9.57
N PHE A 258 -3.50 -21.14 -8.67
CA PHE A 258 -3.05 -22.50 -9.01
C PHE A 258 -4.19 -23.51 -9.22
N GLN A 259 -5.45 -23.10 -9.07
CA GLN A 259 -6.63 -23.91 -9.41
C GLN A 259 -7.35 -23.42 -10.67
N ASP A 260 -7.14 -22.17 -11.08
CA ASP A 260 -7.70 -21.57 -12.30
C ASP A 260 -6.64 -20.73 -13.04
N PHE A 261 -5.83 -21.39 -13.82
CA PHE A 261 -4.76 -20.76 -14.62
C PHE A 261 -5.26 -19.83 -15.73
N ASP A 262 -6.56 -19.77 -15.97
CA ASP A 262 -7.16 -18.83 -16.94
C ASP A 262 -7.45 -17.46 -16.32
N THR A 263 -7.41 -17.34 -14.98
CA THR A 263 -7.66 -16.10 -14.25
C THR A 263 -6.38 -15.63 -13.58
N ALA A 264 -5.92 -14.40 -13.92
CA ALA A 264 -4.80 -13.77 -13.24
C ALA A 264 -5.19 -13.38 -11.81
N GLU A 265 -4.32 -13.67 -10.85
CA GLU A 265 -4.46 -13.20 -9.48
C GLU A 265 -4.08 -11.71 -9.41
N PHE A 266 -4.64 -10.97 -8.43
CA PHE A 266 -4.57 -9.50 -8.38
C PHE A 266 -3.13 -8.97 -8.28
N ASN A 267 -2.31 -9.49 -7.37
CA ASN A 267 -0.93 -9.06 -7.19
C ASN A 267 -0.09 -9.28 -8.44
N PHE A 268 -0.27 -10.44 -9.07
CA PHE A 268 0.40 -10.76 -10.33
C PHE A 268 -0.12 -9.93 -11.50
N MET A 269 -1.42 -9.65 -11.52
CA MET A 269 -2.03 -8.83 -12.57
C MET A 269 -1.60 -7.36 -12.49
N CYS A 270 -1.43 -6.81 -11.30
CA CYS A 270 -1.06 -5.40 -11.11
C CYS A 270 0.41 -5.14 -11.45
N ASP A 271 1.32 -6.10 -11.18
CA ASP A 271 2.74 -6.00 -11.55
C ASP A 271 3.28 -7.33 -12.11
N PRO A 272 2.85 -7.72 -13.32
CA PRO A 272 3.27 -8.99 -13.92
C PRO A 272 4.78 -9.06 -14.17
N ALA A 273 5.43 -7.92 -14.43
CA ALA A 273 6.88 -7.90 -14.68
C ALA A 273 7.68 -8.27 -13.42
N SER A 274 7.28 -7.76 -12.26
CA SER A 274 7.90 -8.15 -10.98
C SER A 274 7.57 -9.59 -10.62
N ALA A 275 6.34 -10.03 -10.84
CA ALA A 275 5.95 -11.42 -10.59
C ALA A 275 6.76 -12.41 -11.43
N GLN A 276 6.96 -12.13 -12.73
CA GLN A 276 7.84 -12.91 -13.61
C GLN A 276 9.28 -12.94 -13.10
N LEU A 277 9.86 -11.76 -12.83
CA LEU A 277 11.25 -11.67 -12.42
C LEU A 277 11.52 -12.44 -11.13
N VAL A 278 10.63 -12.34 -10.14
CA VAL A 278 10.74 -13.06 -8.88
C VAL A 278 10.56 -14.57 -9.09
N ALA A 279 9.56 -14.98 -9.89
CA ALA A 279 9.36 -16.39 -10.21
C ALA A 279 10.58 -16.99 -10.94
N ASP A 280 11.21 -16.24 -11.84
CA ASP A 280 12.32 -16.71 -12.67
C ASP A 280 13.68 -16.64 -11.97
N LYS A 281 13.92 -15.66 -11.07
CA LYS A 281 15.26 -15.36 -10.57
C LYS A 281 15.46 -15.47 -9.07
N CYS A 282 14.39 -15.50 -8.27
CA CYS A 282 14.56 -15.63 -6.82
C CYS A 282 15.31 -16.92 -6.48
N PRO A 283 16.50 -16.84 -5.85
CA PRO A 283 17.35 -18.01 -5.59
C PRO A 283 16.83 -18.87 -4.42
N ALA A 284 15.97 -18.32 -3.57
CA ALA A 284 15.35 -19.04 -2.46
C ALA A 284 14.11 -19.82 -2.92
N PRO A 285 13.73 -20.91 -2.23
CA PRO A 285 12.44 -21.55 -2.41
C PRO A 285 11.29 -20.56 -2.21
N ILE A 286 10.27 -20.61 -3.09
CA ILE A 286 9.04 -19.85 -2.93
C ILE A 286 7.88 -20.81 -2.70
N VAL A 287 7.06 -20.53 -1.68
CA VAL A 287 5.76 -21.17 -1.48
C VAL A 287 4.67 -20.12 -1.68
N TYR A 288 3.84 -20.36 -2.68
CA TYR A 288 2.71 -19.49 -2.99
C TYR A 288 1.47 -19.91 -2.20
N THR A 289 0.75 -18.91 -1.69
CA THR A 289 -0.61 -19.05 -1.16
C THR A 289 -1.55 -18.41 -2.18
N GLY A 290 -2.13 -19.23 -3.04
CA GLY A 290 -2.89 -18.76 -4.20
C GLY A 290 -4.19 -18.04 -3.84
N GLY A 291 -4.66 -17.20 -4.75
CA GLY A 291 -5.90 -16.44 -4.61
C GLY A 291 -7.13 -17.31 -4.32
N GLU A 292 -7.13 -18.54 -4.83
CA GLU A 292 -8.20 -19.53 -4.62
C GLU A 292 -8.36 -19.99 -3.16
N ILE A 293 -7.31 -19.86 -2.34
CA ILE A 293 -7.36 -20.25 -0.92
C ILE A 293 -8.05 -19.14 -0.12
N GLY A 294 -7.49 -17.95 -0.10
CA GLY A 294 -7.96 -16.85 0.73
C GLY A 294 -9.38 -16.38 0.39
N SER A 295 -9.81 -16.54 -0.87
CA SER A 295 -11.17 -16.22 -1.31
C SER A 295 -12.28 -16.93 -0.54
N LYS A 296 -11.97 -18.05 0.13
CA LYS A 296 -12.90 -18.87 0.92
C LYS A 296 -12.85 -18.59 2.42
N LEU A 297 -11.89 -17.78 2.87
CA LEU A 297 -11.57 -17.54 4.28
C LEU A 297 -12.01 -16.12 4.65
N GLY A 298 -13.05 -15.97 5.45
CA GLY A 298 -13.60 -14.66 5.82
C GLY A 298 -13.25 -14.25 7.25
N THR A 299 -12.28 -13.35 7.45
CA THR A 299 -11.94 -12.83 8.79
C THR A 299 -12.53 -11.45 9.08
N GLY A 300 -12.37 -10.98 10.32
CA GLY A 300 -12.79 -9.65 10.77
C GLY A 300 -14.16 -9.57 11.39
N SER A 301 -14.99 -10.62 11.33
CA SER A 301 -16.31 -10.61 12.01
C SER A 301 -16.18 -10.44 13.53
N ARG A 302 -15.08 -10.89 14.10
CA ARG A 302 -14.76 -10.85 15.52
C ARG A 302 -13.92 -9.61 15.93
N ARG A 303 -13.68 -8.66 15.03
CA ARG A 303 -12.88 -7.44 15.31
C ARG A 303 -13.37 -6.63 16.51
N TYR A 304 -14.64 -6.76 16.86
CA TYR A 304 -15.21 -6.10 18.05
C TYR A 304 -14.71 -6.63 19.40
N GLU A 305 -13.96 -7.75 19.38
CA GLU A 305 -13.25 -8.26 20.55
C GLU A 305 -11.93 -7.53 20.80
N MET A 306 -11.40 -6.80 19.79
CA MET A 306 -10.25 -5.90 19.94
C MET A 306 -10.65 -4.60 20.64
N GLU A 307 -9.69 -3.92 21.29
CA GLU A 307 -9.88 -2.60 21.86
C GLU A 307 -10.30 -1.58 20.79
N LEU A 308 -11.05 -0.55 21.19
CA LEU A 308 -11.56 0.49 20.27
C LEU A 308 -10.44 1.29 19.57
N ASP A 309 -9.29 1.38 20.20
CA ASP A 309 -8.11 2.05 19.67
C ASP A 309 -7.11 1.09 19.01
N ASN A 310 -7.47 -0.17 18.80
CA ASN A 310 -6.63 -1.10 18.08
C ASN A 310 -6.57 -0.71 16.58
N PRO A 311 -5.36 -0.50 16.00
CA PRO A 311 -5.22 -0.05 14.61
C PRO A 311 -5.82 -1.05 13.62
N VAL A 312 -5.71 -2.35 13.88
CA VAL A 312 -6.28 -3.40 13.02
C VAL A 312 -7.81 -3.37 13.08
N ARG A 313 -8.39 -3.18 14.27
CA ARG A 313 -9.83 -2.95 14.40
C ARG A 313 -10.28 -1.72 13.63
N ILE A 314 -9.55 -0.61 13.74
CA ILE A 314 -9.86 0.63 13.00
C ILE A 314 -9.82 0.35 11.50
N SER A 315 -8.80 -0.38 11.01
CA SER A 315 -8.67 -0.76 9.61
C SER A 315 -9.90 -1.53 9.12
N TYR A 316 -10.28 -2.59 9.83
CA TYR A 316 -11.46 -3.39 9.47
C TYR A 316 -12.78 -2.62 9.62
N ASP A 317 -12.92 -1.75 10.63
CA ASP A 317 -14.14 -0.94 10.80
C ASP A 317 -14.32 0.06 9.65
N VAL A 318 -13.22 0.70 9.18
CA VAL A 318 -13.25 1.62 8.04
C VAL A 318 -13.54 0.84 6.76
N TYR A 319 -12.76 -0.19 6.46
CA TYR A 319 -12.85 -0.93 5.21
C TYR A 319 -14.21 -1.61 5.00
N LEU A 320 -14.69 -2.34 6.00
CA LEU A 320 -15.95 -3.09 5.90
C LEU A 320 -17.19 -2.19 5.91
N THR A 321 -17.09 -0.97 6.45
CA THR A 321 -18.19 -0.01 6.44
C THR A 321 -18.34 0.66 5.07
N ASP A 322 -17.22 1.00 4.45
CA ASP A 322 -17.20 1.77 3.21
C ASP A 322 -17.39 0.89 1.97
N GLU A 323 -16.80 -0.31 1.95
CA GLU A 323 -16.74 -1.12 0.73
C GLU A 323 -17.78 -2.23 0.63
N THR A 324 -17.96 -3.02 1.67
CA THR A 324 -18.73 -4.25 1.54
C THR A 324 -20.06 -4.25 2.29
N GLY A 325 -20.15 -3.52 3.39
CA GLY A 325 -21.28 -3.61 4.32
C GLY A 325 -21.43 -5.00 4.97
N GLU A 326 -20.52 -5.93 4.69
CA GLU A 326 -20.47 -7.27 5.24
C GLU A 326 -19.64 -7.31 6.52
N GLY A 327 -19.82 -8.32 7.32
CA GLY A 327 -19.11 -8.47 8.59
C GLY A 327 -17.70 -9.05 8.46
N THR A 328 -17.29 -9.50 7.26
CA THR A 328 -16.03 -10.21 6.98
C THR A 328 -15.41 -9.75 5.68
N ARG A 329 -14.10 -9.95 5.56
CA ARG A 329 -13.36 -9.83 4.30
C ARG A 329 -12.68 -11.17 4.00
N PRO A 330 -12.65 -11.66 2.75
CA PRO A 330 -11.75 -12.72 2.35
C PRO A 330 -10.31 -12.41 2.77
N SER A 331 -9.55 -13.44 3.12
CA SER A 331 -8.26 -13.26 3.81
C SER A 331 -7.21 -14.13 3.17
N TRP A 332 -6.40 -13.51 2.34
CA TRP A 332 -5.32 -14.15 1.59
C TRP A 332 -4.00 -14.08 2.35
N ASP A 333 -3.62 -12.91 2.81
CA ASP A 333 -2.33 -12.58 3.41
C ASP A 333 -2.09 -13.33 4.71
N LEU A 334 -3.16 -13.50 5.50
CA LEU A 334 -3.11 -14.24 6.75
C LEU A 334 -2.64 -15.69 6.52
N THR A 335 -2.95 -16.27 5.35
CA THR A 335 -2.54 -17.63 5.01
C THR A 335 -1.03 -17.76 4.79
N ALA A 336 -0.40 -16.75 4.18
CA ALA A 336 1.05 -16.69 3.98
C ALA A 336 1.78 -16.56 5.33
N VAL A 337 1.29 -15.69 6.21
CA VAL A 337 1.81 -15.54 7.58
C VAL A 337 1.64 -16.84 8.37
N MET A 338 0.46 -17.46 8.32
CA MET A 338 0.20 -18.73 9.01
C MET A 338 1.15 -19.82 8.54
N TYR A 339 1.34 -19.97 7.23
CA TYR A 339 2.28 -20.96 6.71
C TYR A 339 3.73 -20.66 7.13
N ALA A 340 4.15 -19.40 7.08
CA ALA A 340 5.51 -18.99 7.46
C ALA A 340 5.86 -19.36 8.90
N VAL A 341 4.89 -19.41 9.81
CA VAL A 341 5.09 -19.65 11.25
C VAL A 341 4.62 -21.04 11.69
N GLU A 342 3.50 -21.54 11.16
CA GLU A 342 2.94 -22.84 11.58
C GLU A 342 3.29 -23.99 10.62
N GLY A 343 3.78 -23.67 9.42
CA GLY A 343 4.05 -24.66 8.39
C GLY A 343 2.78 -25.23 7.80
N LEU A 344 2.86 -26.46 7.29
CA LEU A 344 1.71 -27.16 6.71
C LEU A 344 0.63 -27.47 7.74
N GLY A 345 1.03 -27.85 8.94
CA GLY A 345 0.11 -28.28 9.97
C GLY A 345 -0.88 -29.35 9.46
N ASP A 346 -2.11 -29.25 9.95
CA ASP A 346 -3.26 -30.00 9.41
C ASP A 346 -4.03 -29.21 8.34
N TYR A 347 -3.62 -27.98 8.06
CA TYR A 347 -4.32 -27.02 7.21
C TYR A 347 -4.12 -27.24 5.73
N TRP A 348 -2.87 -27.58 5.33
CA TRP A 348 -2.40 -27.56 3.96
C TRP A 348 -1.69 -28.85 3.57
N THR A 349 -1.65 -29.12 2.28
CA THR A 349 -0.63 -29.91 1.61
C THR A 349 0.14 -29.00 0.64
N LEU A 350 1.22 -29.49 0.06
CA LEU A 350 2.10 -28.69 -0.79
C LEU A 350 2.37 -29.45 -2.09
N GLU A 351 2.24 -28.74 -3.23
CA GLU A 351 2.69 -29.25 -4.52
C GLU A 351 3.94 -28.47 -4.96
N ARG A 352 5.04 -29.21 -5.26
CA ARG A 352 6.34 -28.68 -5.62
C ARG A 352 6.56 -28.78 -7.12
N GLY A 353 7.14 -27.70 -7.73
CA GLY A 353 7.39 -27.64 -9.16
C GLY A 353 8.08 -26.37 -9.63
N ASN A 354 7.76 -25.99 -10.83
CA ASN A 354 8.19 -24.75 -11.50
C ASN A 354 6.94 -23.90 -11.76
N VAL A 355 7.06 -22.60 -11.57
CA VAL A 355 6.00 -21.62 -11.85
C VAL A 355 6.48 -20.71 -12.97
N THR A 356 5.63 -20.48 -13.95
CA THR A 356 5.81 -19.48 -15.00
C THR A 356 4.73 -18.41 -14.84
N VAL A 357 5.11 -17.14 -14.81
CA VAL A 357 4.16 -16.01 -14.84
C VAL A 357 4.22 -15.37 -16.22
N PHE A 358 3.06 -15.01 -16.78
CA PHE A 358 2.94 -14.43 -18.12
C PHE A 358 2.77 -12.91 -18.06
N ASP A 359 2.93 -12.25 -19.21
CA ASP A 359 2.81 -10.78 -19.34
C ASP A 359 1.42 -10.24 -18.93
N ASP A 360 0.40 -11.09 -18.91
CA ASP A 360 -0.96 -10.75 -18.48
C ASP A 360 -1.25 -11.07 -17.01
N GLY A 361 -0.23 -11.45 -16.24
CA GLY A 361 -0.33 -11.80 -14.82
C GLY A 361 -0.87 -13.19 -14.53
N LYS A 362 -1.22 -13.97 -15.55
CA LYS A 362 -1.58 -15.38 -15.38
C LYS A 362 -0.35 -16.20 -15.05
N ASP A 363 -0.57 -17.34 -14.46
CA ASP A 363 0.48 -18.28 -14.12
C ASP A 363 0.25 -19.67 -14.72
N ALA A 364 1.29 -20.47 -14.71
CA ALA A 364 1.27 -21.88 -15.05
C ALA A 364 2.21 -22.65 -14.13
N PHE A 365 1.84 -23.89 -13.85
CA PHE A 365 2.61 -24.76 -12.98
C PHE A 365 3.02 -26.04 -13.69
N GLU A 366 4.29 -26.40 -13.55
CA GLU A 366 4.85 -27.66 -14.00
C GLU A 366 5.39 -28.45 -12.80
N LYS A 367 4.81 -29.62 -12.53
CA LYS A 367 5.19 -30.44 -11.37
C LYS A 367 6.63 -30.92 -11.48
N ASN A 368 7.44 -30.65 -10.47
CA ASN A 368 8.85 -31.07 -10.35
C ASN A 368 9.20 -31.26 -8.85
N GLU A 369 8.94 -32.43 -8.31
CA GLU A 369 9.16 -32.72 -6.90
C GLU A 369 10.64 -32.85 -6.50
N GLU A 370 11.53 -33.08 -7.47
CA GLU A 370 12.95 -33.34 -7.20
C GLU A 370 13.74 -32.04 -7.02
N THR A 371 13.63 -31.13 -8.00
CA THR A 371 14.47 -29.92 -8.07
C THR A 371 13.70 -28.62 -8.25
N GLY A 372 12.36 -28.66 -8.34
CA GLY A 372 11.55 -27.44 -8.43
C GLY A 372 11.80 -26.52 -7.25
N ALA A 373 12.05 -25.24 -7.51
CA ALA A 373 12.28 -24.22 -6.46
C ALA A 373 11.01 -23.47 -6.08
N ARG A 374 9.88 -23.84 -6.65
CA ARG A 374 8.56 -23.21 -6.42
C ARG A 374 7.60 -24.28 -5.91
N ALA A 375 6.66 -23.84 -5.09
CA ALA A 375 5.57 -24.70 -4.64
C ALA A 375 4.34 -23.83 -4.36
N PHE A 376 3.17 -24.45 -4.30
CA PHE A 376 1.96 -23.80 -3.83
C PHE A 376 1.24 -24.66 -2.81
N LEU A 377 0.46 -24.01 -1.94
CA LEU A 377 -0.36 -24.67 -0.95
C LEU A 377 -1.65 -25.19 -1.56
N VAL A 378 -2.07 -26.35 -1.08
CA VAL A 378 -3.36 -26.97 -1.42
C VAL A 378 -4.15 -27.17 -0.13
N GLU A 379 -5.41 -26.77 -0.14
CA GLU A 379 -6.31 -26.90 1.00
C GLU A 379 -6.47 -28.36 1.44
N LYS A 380 -6.44 -28.59 2.74
CA LYS A 380 -6.63 -29.90 3.36
C LYS A 380 -7.71 -29.85 4.44
N MET A 381 -7.77 -28.75 5.20
CA MET A 381 -8.74 -28.53 6.27
C MET A 381 -9.97 -27.79 5.73
N ASP A 382 -11.11 -27.94 6.40
CA ASP A 382 -12.31 -27.17 6.08
C ASP A 382 -12.04 -25.66 6.22
N PRO A 383 -12.43 -24.84 5.24
CA PRO A 383 -12.21 -23.39 5.30
C PRO A 383 -12.75 -22.71 6.56
N ALA A 384 -13.85 -23.18 7.14
CA ALA A 384 -14.39 -22.61 8.37
C ALA A 384 -13.47 -22.83 9.58
N ASP A 385 -12.79 -23.99 9.65
CA ASP A 385 -11.85 -24.29 10.73
C ASP A 385 -10.56 -23.48 10.55
N VAL A 386 -10.09 -23.30 9.31
CA VAL A 386 -8.95 -22.40 9.01
C VAL A 386 -9.29 -20.97 9.37
N THR A 387 -10.45 -20.45 8.96
CA THR A 387 -10.93 -19.10 9.31
C THR A 387 -10.96 -18.89 10.82
N ALA A 388 -11.48 -19.87 11.57
CA ALA A 388 -11.52 -19.78 13.03
C ALA A 388 -10.12 -19.67 13.64
N ARG A 389 -9.13 -20.37 13.07
CA ARG A 389 -7.74 -20.30 13.51
C ARG A 389 -7.11 -18.95 13.16
N LEU A 390 -7.36 -18.41 11.95
CA LEU A 390 -6.87 -17.08 11.54
C LEU A 390 -7.41 -16.00 12.49
N ASP A 391 -8.73 -15.99 12.74
CA ASP A 391 -9.35 -15.05 13.70
C ASP A 391 -8.77 -15.20 15.11
N GLU A 392 -8.58 -16.44 15.60
CA GLU A 392 -8.01 -16.69 16.92
C GLU A 392 -6.62 -16.05 17.06
N VAL A 393 -5.73 -16.27 16.08
CA VAL A 393 -4.37 -15.75 16.10
C VAL A 393 -4.37 -14.22 15.94
N MET A 394 -5.16 -13.68 15.00
CA MET A 394 -5.28 -12.25 14.78
C MET A 394 -5.73 -11.50 16.03
N LEU A 395 -6.63 -12.09 16.83
CA LEU A 395 -7.17 -11.49 18.04
C LEU A 395 -6.29 -11.70 19.28
N ALA A 396 -5.27 -12.55 19.22
CA ALA A 396 -4.49 -12.93 20.39
C ALA A 396 -3.55 -11.82 20.86
N ALA A 397 -2.93 -11.06 19.92
CA ALA A 397 -2.01 -9.98 20.26
C ALA A 397 -2.69 -8.86 21.06
N LYS A 398 -2.03 -8.41 22.12
CA LYS A 398 -2.55 -7.38 23.00
C LYS A 398 -1.78 -6.07 22.85
N LYS A 399 -2.47 -4.98 23.16
CA LYS A 399 -1.84 -3.66 23.25
C LYS A 399 -0.66 -3.70 24.22
N ASN A 400 0.48 -3.27 23.76
CA ASN A 400 1.69 -3.17 24.55
C ASN A 400 2.43 -1.85 24.29
N ASN A 401 1.74 -0.73 24.51
CA ASN A 401 2.31 0.61 24.34
C ASN A 401 2.11 1.44 25.62
N PRO A 402 2.85 1.13 26.70
CA PRO A 402 2.67 1.81 28.00
C PRO A 402 3.09 3.29 27.97
N ASN A 403 3.92 3.70 27.01
CA ASN A 403 4.44 5.07 26.87
C ASN A 403 3.79 5.83 25.70
N GLY A 404 2.74 5.28 25.11
CA GLY A 404 2.05 5.94 24.00
C GLY A 404 1.46 7.28 24.43
N LYS A 405 1.76 8.33 23.69
CA LYS A 405 1.19 9.65 23.92
C LYS A 405 -0.25 9.73 23.40
N ASP A 406 -1.00 10.65 23.95
CA ASP A 406 -2.37 10.95 23.50
C ASP A 406 -2.28 11.76 22.19
N VAL A 407 -2.76 11.17 21.11
CA VAL A 407 -2.78 11.75 19.77
C VAL A 407 -4.21 12.08 19.38
N SER A 408 -4.41 13.27 18.82
CA SER A 408 -5.70 13.69 18.28
C SER A 408 -5.53 14.29 16.89
N PHE A 409 -6.47 14.02 16.00
CA PHE A 409 -6.56 14.63 14.69
C PHE A 409 -7.71 15.64 14.64
N MET A 410 -7.45 16.82 14.10
CA MET A 410 -8.46 17.82 13.77
C MET A 410 -8.55 17.91 12.25
N ASP A 411 -9.65 17.44 11.72
CA ASP A 411 -9.99 17.59 10.31
C ASP A 411 -10.15 19.06 9.91
N ASN A 412 -9.97 19.38 8.64
CA ASN A 412 -10.07 20.74 8.09
C ASN A 412 -11.39 21.43 8.43
N CYS A 413 -12.47 20.70 8.58
CA CYS A 413 -13.80 21.23 8.93
C CYS A 413 -14.07 21.30 10.43
N ASN A 414 -13.07 21.02 11.29
CA ASN A 414 -13.23 21.09 12.75
C ASN A 414 -13.59 22.51 13.20
N CYS A 415 -14.65 22.63 13.97
CA CYS A 415 -15.17 23.93 14.43
C CYS A 415 -14.20 24.74 15.32
N ARG A 416 -13.10 24.14 15.80
CA ARG A 416 -12.02 24.84 16.52
C ARG A 416 -11.04 25.54 15.62
N ILE A 417 -11.05 25.25 14.30
CA ILE A 417 -10.20 25.89 13.31
C ILE A 417 -10.94 27.12 12.75
N SER A 418 -10.32 28.28 12.81
CA SER A 418 -10.83 29.54 12.25
C SER A 418 -10.09 29.86 10.96
N TYR A 419 -10.84 30.09 9.90
CA TYR A 419 -10.32 30.52 8.59
C TYR A 419 -10.78 31.96 8.32
N ALA A 420 -9.86 32.85 7.94
CA ALA A 420 -10.17 34.24 7.65
C ALA A 420 -9.32 34.81 6.50
N GLY A 421 -9.78 35.90 5.89
CA GLY A 421 -9.09 36.66 4.88
C GLY A 421 -9.28 36.18 3.44
N GLY A 422 -9.11 37.13 2.50
CA GLY A 422 -9.30 36.95 1.06
C GLY A 422 -10.71 37.32 0.58
N ASP A 423 -10.82 37.68 -0.72
CA ASP A 423 -12.10 38.03 -1.38
C ASP A 423 -13.04 36.82 -1.51
N ARG A 424 -12.56 35.64 -1.25
CA ARG A 424 -13.33 34.40 -1.11
C ARG A 424 -12.85 33.70 0.14
N ASN A 425 -13.79 33.40 1.03
CA ASN A 425 -13.55 32.50 2.14
C ASN A 425 -12.86 31.22 1.63
N TRP A 426 -12.05 30.61 2.47
CA TRP A 426 -11.50 29.29 2.22
C TRP A 426 -12.57 28.39 1.57
N GLY A 427 -12.27 27.94 0.35
CA GLY A 427 -13.16 27.05 -0.40
C GLY A 427 -13.00 25.61 0.04
N ASN A 428 -13.82 24.76 -0.51
CA ASN A 428 -13.77 23.34 -0.28
C ASN A 428 -13.29 22.62 -1.54
N TRP A 429 -12.30 21.77 -1.40
CA TRP A 429 -11.72 20.99 -2.46
C TRP A 429 -12.22 19.53 -2.39
N ASN A 430 -12.50 18.92 -3.53
CA ASN A 430 -12.91 17.50 -3.64
C ASN A 430 -14.06 17.04 -2.72
N GLY A 431 -15.09 17.90 -2.55
CA GLY A 431 -16.32 17.46 -1.87
C GLY A 431 -16.23 17.35 -0.35
N ASN A 432 -15.29 18.04 0.30
CA ASN A 432 -15.03 18.27 1.73
C ASN A 432 -13.71 17.73 2.28
N ASP A 433 -12.84 17.14 1.46
CA ASP A 433 -11.59 16.58 1.99
C ASP A 433 -10.54 17.64 2.33
N MET A 434 -10.59 18.81 1.72
CA MET A 434 -9.64 19.89 2.00
C MET A 434 -10.27 21.28 1.93
N ASN A 435 -9.77 22.20 2.77
CA ASN A 435 -9.96 23.63 2.60
C ASN A 435 -8.81 24.22 1.80
N PHE A 436 -9.09 25.19 0.93
CA PHE A 436 -8.09 25.87 0.13
C PHE A 436 -8.32 27.37 0.03
N ALA A 437 -7.24 28.14 -0.10
CA ALA A 437 -7.26 29.55 -0.44
C ALA A 437 -6.00 29.93 -1.23
N ASN A 438 -6.06 31.03 -2.00
CA ASN A 438 -4.92 31.60 -2.71
C ASN A 438 -4.80 33.12 -2.52
N ALA A 439 -5.56 33.70 -1.58
CA ALA A 439 -5.51 35.14 -1.32
C ALA A 439 -4.37 35.45 -0.34
N PRO A 440 -3.38 36.29 -0.70
CA PRO A 440 -2.36 36.76 0.24
C PRO A 440 -2.98 37.39 1.48
N GLY A 441 -2.47 37.03 2.65
CA GLY A 441 -3.00 37.43 3.94
C GLY A 441 -4.18 36.60 4.45
N ALA A 442 -4.67 35.62 3.71
CA ALA A 442 -5.65 34.65 4.26
C ALA A 442 -5.00 33.81 5.36
N THR A 443 -5.75 33.52 6.42
CA THR A 443 -5.25 32.85 7.62
C THR A 443 -6.06 31.61 8.00
N MET A 444 -5.36 30.66 8.61
CA MET A 444 -5.92 29.58 9.40
C MET A 444 -5.39 29.70 10.83
N GLU A 445 -6.27 29.61 11.84
CA GLU A 445 -5.87 29.78 13.24
C GLU A 445 -6.66 28.84 14.15
N PHE A 446 -5.98 28.25 15.15
CA PHE A 446 -6.59 27.43 16.20
C PHE A 446 -5.70 27.40 17.45
N THR A 447 -6.30 27.00 18.58
CA THR A 447 -5.58 26.70 19.82
C THR A 447 -5.54 25.19 20.05
N PHE A 448 -4.43 24.72 20.61
CA PHE A 448 -4.25 23.33 20.98
C PHE A 448 -3.45 23.17 22.26
N THR A 449 -3.57 22.02 22.91
CA THR A 449 -2.71 21.63 24.03
C THR A 449 -1.86 20.46 23.57
N GLY A 450 -0.55 20.58 23.69
CA GLY A 450 0.36 19.51 23.24
C GLY A 450 1.82 19.96 23.17
N THR A 451 2.65 19.06 22.68
CA THR A 451 4.10 19.25 22.51
C THR A 451 4.55 19.18 21.05
N SER A 452 3.68 18.71 20.15
CA SER A 452 4.00 18.53 18.75
C SER A 452 2.77 18.66 17.85
N LEU A 453 3.01 19.04 16.59
CA LEU A 453 1.99 19.24 15.58
C LEU A 453 2.50 18.80 14.21
N ASP A 454 1.67 18.09 13.44
CA ASP A 454 1.85 17.87 12.00
C ASP A 454 0.65 18.46 11.25
N LEU A 455 0.94 19.33 10.27
CA LEU A 455 -0.06 19.91 9.38
C LEU A 455 -0.08 19.10 8.07
N TYR A 456 -1.23 18.60 7.72
CA TYR A 456 -1.46 17.86 6.48
C TYR A 456 -2.20 18.72 5.46
N GLY A 457 -1.80 18.59 4.20
CA GLY A 457 -2.35 19.35 3.10
C GLY A 457 -1.80 18.90 1.75
N GLY A 458 -1.98 19.72 0.71
CA GLY A 458 -1.50 19.41 -0.63
C GLY A 458 -0.21 20.12 -1.00
N LYS A 459 0.62 19.46 -1.82
CA LYS A 459 1.68 20.06 -2.60
C LYS A 459 1.34 19.98 -4.08
N GLY A 460 1.92 20.85 -4.92
CA GLY A 460 1.66 20.79 -6.35
C GLY A 460 2.13 22.03 -7.13
N PRO A 461 1.94 22.01 -8.48
CA PRO A 461 2.47 23.06 -9.37
C PRO A 461 1.74 24.40 -9.27
N ASP A 462 0.63 24.49 -8.56
CA ASP A 462 -0.13 25.70 -8.28
C ASP A 462 -0.05 26.14 -6.81
N GLN A 463 0.74 25.44 -5.99
CA GLN A 463 0.83 25.72 -4.57
C GLN A 463 1.78 26.89 -4.27
N GLY A 464 1.44 27.62 -3.19
CA GLY A 464 2.12 28.81 -2.73
C GLY A 464 2.97 28.62 -1.49
N LYS A 465 3.25 29.74 -0.83
CA LYS A 465 3.97 29.79 0.43
C LYS A 465 3.08 30.33 1.54
N PHE A 466 3.40 29.95 2.77
CA PHE A 466 2.76 30.49 3.96
C PHE A 466 3.76 30.65 5.11
N THR A 467 3.47 31.56 6.02
CA THR A 467 4.16 31.64 7.31
C THR A 467 3.42 30.85 8.38
N VAL A 468 4.17 30.33 9.34
CA VAL A 468 3.64 29.73 10.57
C VAL A 468 4.04 30.57 11.76
N GLU A 469 3.07 30.92 12.59
CA GLU A 469 3.26 31.57 13.88
C GLU A 469 2.79 30.63 15.00
N ILE A 470 3.57 30.56 16.08
CA ILE A 470 3.21 29.91 17.33
C ILE A 470 3.24 30.96 18.43
N ASP A 471 2.13 31.13 19.16
CA ASP A 471 1.97 32.10 20.23
C ASP A 471 2.34 33.53 19.80
N GLY A 472 1.99 33.87 18.56
CA GLY A 472 2.25 35.17 17.95
C GLY A 472 3.70 35.42 17.48
N GLN A 473 4.55 34.38 17.51
CA GLN A 473 5.92 34.46 16.98
C GLN A 473 6.02 33.62 15.69
N GLN A 474 6.51 34.22 14.63
CA GLN A 474 6.79 33.52 13.39
C GLN A 474 7.94 32.50 13.61
N VAL A 475 7.68 31.23 13.33
CA VAL A 475 8.62 30.11 13.51
C VAL A 475 9.07 29.49 12.18
N ALA A 476 8.29 29.65 11.10
CA ALA A 476 8.62 29.09 9.79
C ALA A 476 8.03 29.90 8.64
N GLU A 477 8.63 29.72 7.46
CA GLU A 477 8.04 29.95 6.14
C GLU A 477 8.09 28.61 5.40
N VAL A 478 6.96 28.20 4.83
CA VAL A 478 6.79 26.91 4.18
C VAL A 478 6.46 27.15 2.72
N ASP A 479 7.15 26.44 1.82
CA ASP A 479 6.87 26.38 0.38
C ASP A 479 6.20 25.03 0.09
N THR A 480 4.99 25.07 -0.45
CA THR A 480 4.23 23.86 -0.81
C THR A 480 4.22 23.60 -2.32
N TYR A 481 5.07 24.30 -3.07
CA TYR A 481 5.27 23.96 -4.47
C TYR A 481 5.89 22.57 -4.62
N ASP A 482 5.35 21.81 -5.55
CA ASP A 482 5.95 20.60 -6.11
C ASP A 482 5.61 20.52 -7.60
N ALA A 483 6.49 19.92 -8.42
CA ALA A 483 6.24 19.72 -9.84
C ALA A 483 5.14 18.64 -10.08
N VAL A 484 4.95 17.76 -9.12
CA VAL A 484 3.92 16.71 -9.10
C VAL A 484 2.88 17.04 -8.04
N GLU A 485 1.61 16.84 -8.34
CA GLU A 485 0.52 17.06 -7.38
C GLU A 485 0.48 15.93 -6.35
N GLU A 486 0.67 16.27 -5.08
CA GLU A 486 0.43 15.41 -3.92
C GLU A 486 -0.78 15.95 -3.17
N ILE A 487 -1.85 15.17 -3.15
CA ILE A 487 -3.15 15.66 -2.64
C ILE A 487 -3.14 15.76 -1.12
N THR A 488 -2.57 14.78 -0.41
CA THR A 488 -2.57 14.73 1.05
C THR A 488 -1.22 14.24 1.57
N CYS A 489 -0.39 15.15 2.03
CA CYS A 489 0.93 14.84 2.61
C CYS A 489 1.18 15.72 3.83
N CYS A 490 2.21 15.42 4.61
CA CYS A 490 2.65 16.31 5.68
C CYS A 490 3.38 17.52 5.09
N ILE A 491 2.78 18.69 5.17
CA ILE A 491 3.33 19.93 4.62
C ILE A 491 4.12 20.75 5.64
N TYR A 492 3.93 20.51 6.94
CA TYR A 492 4.70 21.16 8.01
C TYR A 492 4.66 20.33 9.29
N SER A 493 5.76 20.32 10.03
CA SER A 493 5.88 19.65 11.34
C SER A 493 6.54 20.54 12.36
N LEU A 494 6.05 20.48 13.59
CA LEU A 494 6.64 21.15 14.74
C LEU A 494 6.80 20.16 15.89
N ARG A 495 7.95 20.17 16.54
CA ARG A 495 8.33 19.29 17.63
C ARG A 495 8.86 20.09 18.81
N ASP A 496 8.91 19.44 19.96
CA ASP A 496 9.58 19.93 21.16
C ASP A 496 9.04 21.27 21.69
N LEU A 497 7.73 21.51 21.58
CA LEU A 497 7.06 22.58 22.28
C LEU A 497 7.05 22.30 23.78
N GLU A 498 7.10 23.34 24.59
CA GLU A 498 6.84 23.21 26.02
C GLU A 498 5.40 22.69 26.26
N PRO A 499 5.19 21.75 27.19
CA PRO A 499 3.84 21.27 27.45
C PRO A 499 2.89 22.39 27.88
N GLY A 500 1.84 22.64 27.13
CA GLY A 500 0.92 23.74 27.41
C GLY A 500 -0.11 23.99 26.32
N GLU A 501 -0.87 25.05 26.49
CA GLU A 501 -1.76 25.57 25.46
C GLU A 501 -0.99 26.50 24.53
N HIS A 502 -1.13 26.27 23.24
CA HIS A 502 -0.47 27.06 22.17
C HIS A 502 -1.49 27.55 21.15
N THR A 503 -1.17 28.67 20.52
CA THR A 503 -1.92 29.19 19.37
C THR A 503 -1.10 28.99 18.10
N PHE A 504 -1.67 28.25 17.15
CA PHE A 504 -1.14 28.10 15.80
C PHE A 504 -1.82 29.10 14.86
N LYS A 505 -1.03 29.75 14.01
CA LYS A 505 -1.54 30.58 12.93
C LYS A 505 -0.71 30.38 11.66
N LEU A 506 -1.40 30.14 10.57
CA LEU A 506 -0.86 30.12 9.22
C LEU A 506 -1.33 31.38 8.48
N THR A 507 -0.44 32.02 7.69
CA THR A 507 -0.79 33.17 6.83
C THR A 507 -0.22 32.95 5.42
N ILE A 508 -1.09 32.98 4.41
CA ILE A 508 -0.69 32.84 3.00
C ILE A 508 0.10 34.06 2.55
N LEU A 509 1.23 33.84 1.85
CA LEU A 509 2.09 34.88 1.34
C LEU A 509 1.69 35.30 -0.08
N GLU A 510 2.05 36.53 -0.45
CA GLU A 510 2.01 37.01 -1.84
C GLU A 510 3.18 36.41 -2.66
N ASP A 511 4.32 36.18 -1.98
CA ASP A 511 5.48 35.53 -2.57
C ASP A 511 5.19 34.02 -2.78
N LYS A 512 5.71 33.48 -3.88
CA LYS A 512 5.55 32.07 -4.24
C LYS A 512 6.81 31.53 -4.87
N ASN A 513 6.90 30.20 -5.00
CA ASN A 513 7.94 29.58 -5.79
C ASN A 513 7.89 30.15 -7.23
N PRO A 514 9.03 30.52 -7.85
CA PRO A 514 9.06 31.04 -9.22
C PRO A 514 8.44 30.10 -10.26
N GLU A 515 8.45 28.80 -10.01
CA GLU A 515 7.88 27.79 -10.90
C GLU A 515 6.39 27.53 -10.62
N SER A 516 5.86 28.02 -9.51
CA SER A 516 4.44 27.85 -9.21
C SER A 516 3.55 28.74 -10.09
N SER A 517 2.44 28.18 -10.54
CA SER A 517 1.44 28.92 -11.33
C SER A 517 0.56 29.86 -10.49
N ASP A 518 0.33 29.56 -9.20
CA ASP A 518 -0.55 30.33 -8.29
C ASP A 518 0.02 30.33 -6.86
N THR A 519 -0.75 30.81 -5.89
CA THR A 519 -0.43 30.91 -4.46
C THR A 519 -1.38 30.05 -3.61
N PHE A 520 -1.93 28.98 -4.16
CA PHE A 520 -2.85 28.12 -3.41
C PHE A 520 -2.16 27.47 -2.21
N VAL A 521 -2.90 27.38 -1.12
CA VAL A 521 -2.58 26.56 0.06
C VAL A 521 -3.77 25.68 0.34
N ARG A 522 -3.53 24.37 0.42
CA ARG A 522 -4.54 23.35 0.68
C ARG A 522 -4.29 22.71 2.03
N ILE A 523 -5.33 22.61 2.85
CA ILE A 523 -5.26 22.06 4.21
C ILE A 523 -6.26 20.91 4.33
N ASP A 524 -5.77 19.77 4.76
CA ASP A 524 -6.54 18.57 5.05
C ASP A 524 -6.83 18.43 6.55
N GLY A 525 -5.85 18.67 7.42
CA GLY A 525 -6.06 18.61 8.86
C GLY A 525 -4.78 18.73 9.66
N VAL A 526 -4.89 18.54 10.95
CA VAL A 526 -3.81 18.71 11.91
C VAL A 526 -3.77 17.54 12.89
N LYS A 527 -2.65 16.86 12.95
CA LYS A 527 -2.35 15.84 13.96
C LYS A 527 -1.62 16.49 15.13
N LEU A 528 -2.12 16.30 16.32
CA LEU A 528 -1.60 16.87 17.55
C LEU A 528 -1.16 15.77 18.50
N VAL A 529 0.02 15.94 19.11
CA VAL A 529 0.54 15.04 20.15
C VAL A 529 0.62 15.81 21.47
N LYS A 530 -0.02 15.28 22.49
CA LYS A 530 -0.09 15.87 23.83
C LYS A 530 1.11 15.51 24.70
#